data_ba29f963b5ab4f62fc9bdad805413544
#
_entry.id   ba29f963b5ab4f62fc9bdad805413544
#
_cell.length_a   1.000
_cell.length_b   1.000
_cell.length_c   1.000
_cell.angle_alpha   90.00
_cell.angle_beta   90.00
_cell.angle_gamma   90.00
#
_symmetry.space_group_name_H-M   'P 1'
#
loop_
_entity.id
_entity.type
_entity.pdbx_description
1 polymer ?
#
loop_
_entity_poly.entity_id
_entity_poly.type
_entity_poly.pdbx_seq_one_letter_code
_entity_poly.pdbx_strand_id
1 'polypeptide(L)'
;MRKFIIFLLMFFLMFMGQSRADAKKLMELKIGKGEARVSRLQGFAQVIPAGKRTWSSLKAGDTLRGGDEVKTGTKSKLELIMADFTAVRFADNSHFKILQLEAGDGSALRNVRIHMAIGRGWANLSRVVNKRGQFDLACDNAVAGVRGTVYRMNVEGDKSALIRVYEGQVAVSGGVKDEARKQVFGPPQKTEGPKPVPGPKKVTMEEWTVIIKAMQQIRIASDGVAENPRDFTEQEDRDEWVDWNKLQDSELKSMTE
;
A
#
# COMPACT_ATOMS: atom_id res chain seq x y z
N MET A 1 -39.52 4.88 -28.89
CA MET A 1 -38.22 4.17 -29.02
C MET A 1 -37.06 5.12 -29.39
N ARG A 2 -37.12 5.97 -30.43
CA ARG A 2 -36.02 6.87 -30.82
C ARG A 2 -35.58 7.86 -29.73
N LYS A 3 -36.49 8.42 -28.91
CA LYS A 3 -36.15 9.35 -27.81
C LYS A 3 -35.44 8.67 -26.63
N PHE A 4 -35.70 7.39 -26.40
CA PHE A 4 -35.08 6.62 -25.31
C PHE A 4 -33.62 6.23 -25.67
N ILE A 5 -33.36 5.94 -26.96
CA ILE A 5 -32.03 5.63 -27.48
C ILE A 5 -31.12 6.87 -27.41
N ILE A 6 -31.65 8.04 -27.75
CA ILE A 6 -30.92 9.32 -27.66
C ILE A 6 -30.54 9.67 -26.21
N PHE A 7 -31.44 9.41 -25.25
CA PHE A 7 -31.16 9.67 -23.84
C PHE A 7 -30.10 8.70 -23.28
N LEU A 8 -30.12 7.45 -23.70
CA LEU A 8 -29.12 6.45 -23.33
C LEU A 8 -27.74 6.77 -23.93
N LEU A 9 -27.71 7.26 -25.18
CA LEU A 9 -26.48 7.67 -25.85
C LEU A 9 -25.88 8.93 -25.22
N MET A 10 -26.71 9.90 -24.82
CA MET A 10 -26.26 11.10 -24.10
C MET A 10 -25.72 10.77 -22.70
N PHE A 11 -26.34 9.81 -22.00
CA PHE A 11 -25.87 9.37 -20.68
C PHE A 11 -24.52 8.63 -20.80
N PHE A 12 -24.33 7.82 -21.84
CA PHE A 12 -23.07 7.12 -22.13
C PHE A 12 -21.93 8.07 -22.51
N LEU A 13 -22.23 9.12 -23.30
CA LEU A 13 -21.28 10.18 -23.65
C LEU A 13 -20.87 11.03 -22.44
N MET A 14 -21.81 11.28 -21.51
CA MET A 14 -21.52 12.04 -20.29
C MET A 14 -20.59 11.25 -19.32
N PHE A 15 -20.73 9.92 -19.30
CA PHE A 15 -19.87 9.05 -18.49
C PHE A 15 -18.45 8.89 -19.08
N MET A 16 -18.32 8.85 -20.42
CA MET A 16 -17.01 8.86 -21.10
C MET A 16 -16.25 10.19 -20.96
N GLY A 17 -16.97 11.29 -20.80
CA GLY A 17 -16.36 12.62 -20.59
C GLY A 17 -15.67 12.76 -19.22
N GLN A 18 -16.21 12.15 -18.19
CA GLN A 18 -15.64 12.22 -16.83
C GLN A 18 -14.33 11.43 -16.71
N SER A 19 -14.26 10.23 -17.29
CA SER A 19 -13.03 9.42 -17.27
C SER A 19 -11.83 10.11 -17.95
N ARG A 20 -12.09 10.84 -19.05
CA ARG A 20 -11.02 11.59 -19.75
C ARG A 20 -10.57 12.84 -18.98
N ALA A 21 -11.46 13.49 -18.25
CA ALA A 21 -11.13 14.66 -17.43
C ALA A 21 -10.27 14.27 -16.23
N ASP A 22 -10.57 13.12 -15.60
CA ASP A 22 -9.79 12.60 -14.49
C ASP A 22 -8.41 12.10 -14.93
N ALA A 23 -8.31 11.45 -16.10
CA ALA A 23 -7.05 11.06 -16.71
C ALA A 23 -6.14 12.26 -16.98
N LYS A 24 -6.68 13.31 -17.61
CA LYS A 24 -5.94 14.54 -17.88
C LYS A 24 -5.47 15.22 -16.60
N LYS A 25 -6.29 15.21 -15.54
CA LYS A 25 -5.97 15.77 -14.23
C LYS A 25 -4.85 15.02 -13.53
N LEU A 26 -4.75 13.69 -13.69
CA LEU A 26 -3.65 12.88 -13.15
C LEU A 26 -2.31 13.17 -13.88
N MET A 27 -2.34 13.34 -15.21
CA MET A 27 -1.13 13.67 -15.99
C MET A 27 -0.59 15.08 -15.68
N GLU A 28 -1.44 16.01 -15.26
CA GLU A 28 -1.04 17.37 -14.84
C GLU A 28 -0.54 17.42 -13.37
N LEU A 29 -0.64 16.32 -12.64
CA LEU A 29 -0.23 16.25 -11.24
C LEU A 29 1.29 16.20 -11.12
N LYS A 30 1.90 17.33 -10.80
CA LYS A 30 3.30 17.36 -10.36
C LYS A 30 3.40 16.74 -8.97
N ILE A 31 3.81 15.48 -8.91
CA ILE A 31 4.11 14.79 -7.64
C ILE A 31 5.59 15.01 -7.36
N GLY A 32 5.91 15.59 -6.19
CA GLY A 32 7.26 15.83 -5.75
C GLY A 32 8.03 14.53 -5.47
N LYS A 33 9.36 14.62 -5.50
CA LYS A 33 10.20 13.48 -5.12
C LYS A 33 9.98 13.15 -3.64
N GLY A 34 9.79 11.87 -3.34
CA GLY A 34 9.52 11.43 -1.96
C GLY A 34 8.14 11.82 -1.44
N GLU A 35 7.18 11.99 -2.32
CA GLU A 35 5.80 12.35 -2.01
C GLU A 35 4.82 11.32 -2.59
N ALA A 36 3.71 11.11 -1.86
CA ALA A 36 2.53 10.39 -2.34
C ALA A 36 1.36 11.36 -2.36
N ARG A 37 0.65 11.44 -3.47
CA ARG A 37 -0.51 12.31 -3.59
C ARG A 37 -1.79 11.54 -3.37
N VAL A 38 -2.69 12.13 -2.59
CA VAL A 38 -4.07 11.65 -2.49
C VAL A 38 -4.77 11.94 -3.81
N SER A 39 -4.85 10.95 -4.68
CA SER A 39 -5.52 11.07 -5.98
C SER A 39 -7.03 10.95 -5.86
N ARG A 40 -7.49 10.06 -4.96
CA ARG A 40 -8.91 9.83 -4.68
C ARG A 40 -9.15 9.65 -3.19
N LEU A 41 -10.23 10.23 -2.71
CA LEU A 41 -10.78 9.98 -1.39
C LEU A 41 -12.29 9.94 -1.49
N GLN A 42 -12.87 8.79 -1.23
CA GLN A 42 -14.30 8.62 -0.99
C GLN A 42 -14.51 8.47 0.51
N GLY A 43 -15.53 9.10 1.07
CA GLY A 43 -15.78 9.12 2.50
C GLY A 43 -14.83 10.05 3.25
N PHE A 44 -14.22 9.58 4.34
CA PHE A 44 -13.47 10.38 5.28
C PHE A 44 -12.12 9.76 5.63
N ALA A 45 -11.09 10.57 5.72
CA ALA A 45 -9.78 10.18 6.23
C ALA A 45 -9.14 11.30 7.04
N GLN A 46 -8.25 10.93 7.94
CA GLN A 46 -7.45 11.85 8.76
C GLN A 46 -5.98 11.51 8.66
N VAL A 47 -5.15 12.52 8.89
CA VAL A 47 -3.69 12.40 8.92
C VAL A 47 -3.10 13.06 10.15
N ILE A 48 -2.09 12.44 10.75
CA ILE A 48 -1.11 13.11 11.61
C ILE A 48 0.15 13.30 10.78
N PRO A 49 0.51 14.52 10.38
CA PRO A 49 1.77 14.76 9.69
C PRO A 49 2.97 14.46 10.58
N ALA A 50 4.08 14.09 9.96
CA ALA A 50 5.34 13.83 10.65
C ALA A 50 5.71 14.97 11.62
N GLY A 51 6.04 14.61 12.85
CA GLY A 51 6.38 15.58 13.91
C GLY A 51 5.20 16.35 14.52
N LYS A 52 3.96 16.09 14.07
CA LYS A 52 2.74 16.62 14.69
C LYS A 52 2.12 15.60 15.66
N ARG A 53 1.13 16.05 16.44
CA ARG A 53 0.43 15.20 17.43
C ARG A 53 -1.08 15.21 17.28
N THR A 54 -1.60 15.99 16.34
CA THR A 54 -3.04 16.20 16.17
C THR A 54 -3.50 15.69 14.82
N TRP A 55 -4.64 15.00 14.81
CA TRP A 55 -5.31 14.57 13.60
C TRP A 55 -5.90 15.77 12.86
N SER A 56 -5.72 15.81 11.57
CA SER A 56 -6.37 16.76 10.65
C SER A 56 -7.06 16.01 9.53
N SER A 57 -8.09 16.61 8.95
CA SER A 57 -8.80 16.02 7.81
C SER A 57 -7.88 15.94 6.61
N LEU A 58 -7.88 14.78 5.95
CA LEU A 58 -7.20 14.53 4.69
C LEU A 58 -8.18 14.76 3.53
N LYS A 59 -7.72 15.32 2.42
CA LYS A 59 -8.53 15.60 1.22
C LYS A 59 -7.85 15.09 -0.04
N ALA A 60 -8.64 14.85 -1.08
CA ALA A 60 -8.10 14.62 -2.41
C ALA A 60 -7.27 15.84 -2.86
N GLY A 61 -6.10 15.58 -3.39
CA GLY A 61 -5.11 16.61 -3.74
C GLY A 61 -4.05 16.87 -2.68
N ASP A 62 -4.25 16.42 -1.43
CA ASP A 62 -3.22 16.53 -0.39
C ASP A 62 -2.00 15.65 -0.70
N THR A 63 -0.88 16.02 -0.10
CA THR A 63 0.39 15.31 -0.26
C THR A 63 0.80 14.68 1.07
N LEU A 64 1.17 13.39 1.03
CA LEU A 64 1.71 12.65 2.15
C LEU A 64 3.20 12.39 1.97
N ARG A 65 3.93 12.29 3.09
CA ARG A 65 5.38 12.08 3.15
C ARG A 65 5.75 10.98 4.14
N GLY A 66 7.01 10.60 4.13
CA GLY A 66 7.55 9.71 5.15
C GLY A 66 7.35 10.29 6.57
N GLY A 67 6.87 9.44 7.48
CA GLY A 67 6.51 9.80 8.84
C GLY A 67 5.01 10.08 9.07
N ASP A 68 4.24 10.34 8.01
CA ASP A 68 2.81 10.62 8.12
C ASP A 68 2.03 9.35 8.52
N GLU A 69 1.03 9.54 9.39
CA GLU A 69 0.14 8.48 9.87
C GLU A 69 -1.30 8.80 9.47
N VAL A 70 -2.00 7.81 8.91
CA VAL A 70 -3.30 8.00 8.29
C VAL A 70 -4.32 7.00 8.81
N LYS A 71 -5.56 7.47 9.00
CA LYS A 71 -6.74 6.64 9.28
C LYS A 71 -7.84 6.94 8.28
N THR A 72 -8.43 5.89 7.74
CA THR A 72 -9.68 5.99 6.96
C THR A 72 -10.87 5.70 7.86
N GLY A 73 -11.96 6.41 7.64
CA GLY A 73 -13.22 6.19 8.34
C GLY A 73 -14.03 5.03 7.74
N THR A 74 -15.24 4.83 8.25
CA THR A 74 -16.20 3.85 7.71
C THR A 74 -16.61 4.21 6.29
N LYS A 75 -16.85 3.20 5.45
CA LYS A 75 -17.27 3.36 4.03
C LYS A 75 -16.35 4.28 3.23
N SER A 76 -15.05 4.27 3.57
CA SER A 76 -14.06 5.13 2.93
C SER A 76 -13.14 4.33 2.03
N LYS A 77 -12.68 4.97 0.94
CA LYS A 77 -11.67 4.44 0.02
C LYS A 77 -10.68 5.54 -0.27
N LEU A 78 -9.41 5.27 -0.02
CA LEU A 78 -8.30 6.22 -0.22
C LEU A 78 -7.35 5.67 -1.27
N GLU A 79 -6.98 6.49 -2.25
CA GLU A 79 -5.94 6.16 -3.24
C GLU A 79 -4.79 7.15 -3.13
N LEU A 80 -3.60 6.61 -3.03
CA LEU A 80 -2.33 7.33 -3.09
C LEU A 80 -1.63 6.98 -4.40
N ILE A 81 -1.20 7.99 -5.16
CA ILE A 81 -0.38 7.83 -6.36
C ILE A 81 1.00 8.46 -6.10
N MET A 82 2.03 7.76 -6.51
CA MET A 82 3.43 8.19 -6.42
C MET A 82 3.93 8.64 -7.80
N ALA A 83 5.09 9.32 -7.82
CA ALA A 83 5.63 9.93 -9.04
C ALA A 83 5.92 8.94 -10.18
N ASP A 84 6.05 7.65 -9.86
CA ASP A 84 6.25 6.55 -10.80
C ASP A 84 4.96 5.81 -11.18
N PHE A 85 3.80 6.40 -10.89
CA PHE A 85 2.48 5.81 -11.06
C PHE A 85 2.22 4.56 -10.21
N THR A 86 3.07 4.26 -9.23
CA THR A 86 2.71 3.27 -8.20
C THR A 86 1.47 3.75 -7.46
N ALA A 87 0.44 2.91 -7.42
CA ALA A 87 -0.80 3.16 -6.71
C ALA A 87 -0.89 2.31 -5.44
N VAL A 88 -1.18 2.94 -4.32
CA VAL A 88 -1.48 2.24 -3.07
C VAL A 88 -2.85 2.71 -2.58
N ARG A 89 -3.74 1.76 -2.30
CA ARG A 89 -5.11 2.05 -1.90
C ARG A 89 -5.43 1.41 -0.57
N PHE A 90 -6.26 2.09 0.20
CA PHE A 90 -6.70 1.64 1.51
C PHE A 90 -8.21 1.68 1.59
N ALA A 91 -8.79 0.60 2.11
CA ALA A 91 -10.22 0.49 2.36
C ALA A 91 -10.62 1.30 3.62
N ASP A 92 -11.87 1.21 3.96
CA ASP A 92 -12.43 1.71 5.20
C ASP A 92 -11.78 1.10 6.44
N ASN A 93 -11.85 1.82 7.56
CA ASN A 93 -11.31 1.42 8.87
C ASN A 93 -9.84 0.96 8.82
N SER A 94 -9.07 1.48 7.88
CA SER A 94 -7.64 1.20 7.78
C SER A 94 -6.83 2.23 8.57
N HIS A 95 -5.77 1.76 9.22
CA HIS A 95 -4.81 2.58 9.93
C HIS A 95 -3.40 2.19 9.50
N PHE A 96 -2.66 3.14 8.93
CA PHE A 96 -1.32 2.90 8.41
C PHE A 96 -0.40 4.10 8.64
N LYS A 97 0.89 3.86 8.57
CA LYS A 97 1.94 4.86 8.65
C LYS A 97 2.90 4.70 7.48
N ILE A 98 3.24 5.78 6.82
CA ILE A 98 4.30 5.84 5.82
C ILE A 98 5.63 5.94 6.58
N LEU A 99 6.35 4.83 6.71
CA LEU A 99 7.62 4.82 7.44
C LEU A 99 8.73 5.47 6.62
N GLN A 100 8.73 5.21 5.30
CA GLN A 100 9.75 5.68 4.38
C GLN A 100 9.14 5.92 3.02
N LEU A 101 9.52 7.02 2.40
CA LEU A 101 9.14 7.37 1.03
C LEU A 101 10.29 8.16 0.43
N GLU A 102 11.21 7.46 -0.22
CA GLU A 102 12.42 8.04 -0.79
C GLU A 102 12.38 8.04 -2.30
N ALA A 103 12.79 9.14 -2.89
CA ALA A 103 12.99 9.25 -4.32
C ALA A 103 14.35 8.69 -4.73
N GLY A 104 14.37 7.98 -5.85
CA GLY A 104 15.58 7.65 -6.58
C GLY A 104 15.94 8.71 -7.63
N ASP A 105 16.74 8.31 -8.60
CA ASP A 105 17.07 9.14 -9.75
C ASP A 105 15.87 9.28 -10.68
N GLY A 106 15.56 10.49 -11.09
CA GLY A 106 14.40 10.80 -11.92
C GLY A 106 13.08 10.80 -11.11
N SER A 107 12.02 10.20 -11.66
CA SER A 107 10.72 10.01 -11.02
C SER A 107 10.60 8.69 -10.26
N ALA A 108 11.58 7.80 -10.40
CA ALA A 108 11.54 6.49 -9.77
C ALA A 108 11.62 6.57 -8.25
N LEU A 109 10.86 5.73 -7.57
CA LEU A 109 10.99 5.55 -6.12
C LEU A 109 12.18 4.62 -5.82
N ARG A 110 12.92 4.93 -4.76
CA ARG A 110 14.03 4.09 -4.30
C ARG A 110 13.60 3.14 -3.21
N ASN A 111 13.02 3.68 -2.14
CA ASN A 111 12.56 2.90 -1.01
C ASN A 111 11.21 3.43 -0.56
N VAL A 112 10.22 2.56 -0.53
CA VAL A 112 8.90 2.82 0.03
C VAL A 112 8.62 1.77 1.10
N ARG A 113 8.29 2.22 2.29
CA ARG A 113 7.86 1.34 3.37
C ARG A 113 6.63 1.90 4.04
N ILE A 114 5.55 1.14 4.00
CA ILE A 114 4.27 1.46 4.63
C ILE A 114 3.96 0.37 5.65
N HIS A 115 3.63 0.77 6.87
CA HIS A 115 3.20 -0.13 7.93
C HIS A 115 1.71 0.01 8.16
N MET A 116 0.97 -1.09 8.06
CA MET A 116 -0.45 -1.20 8.36
C MET A 116 -0.64 -1.79 9.74
N ALA A 117 -1.31 -1.06 10.62
CA ALA A 117 -1.71 -1.58 11.93
C ALA A 117 -2.98 -2.43 11.85
N ILE A 118 -3.91 -2.06 10.96
CA ILE A 118 -5.18 -2.75 10.69
C ILE A 118 -5.75 -2.26 9.35
N GLY A 119 -6.58 -3.08 8.72
CA GLY A 119 -7.37 -2.73 7.54
C GLY A 119 -6.97 -3.49 6.29
N ARG A 120 -7.38 -2.97 5.14
CA ARG A 120 -7.14 -3.59 3.83
C ARG A 120 -6.36 -2.64 2.93
N GLY A 121 -5.22 -3.09 2.45
CA GLY A 121 -4.37 -2.38 1.51
C GLY A 121 -4.30 -3.12 0.17
N TRP A 122 -4.29 -2.36 -0.92
CA TRP A 122 -4.06 -2.82 -2.28
C TRP A 122 -2.87 -2.07 -2.85
N ALA A 123 -1.92 -2.77 -3.43
CA ALA A 123 -0.76 -2.16 -4.08
C ALA A 123 -0.68 -2.62 -5.54
N ASN A 124 -0.61 -1.64 -6.44
CA ASN A 124 -0.32 -1.81 -7.86
C ASN A 124 0.97 -1.08 -8.18
N LEU A 125 2.04 -1.84 -8.34
CA LEU A 125 3.35 -1.29 -8.63
C LEU A 125 3.58 -1.26 -10.14
N SER A 126 3.84 -0.08 -10.67
CA SER A 126 4.18 0.09 -12.07
C SER A 126 5.36 -0.78 -12.49
N ARG A 127 5.21 -1.52 -13.60
CA ARG A 127 6.28 -2.35 -14.17
C ARG A 127 7.43 -1.52 -14.76
N VAL A 128 7.20 -0.24 -14.98
CA VAL A 128 8.17 0.70 -15.61
C VAL A 128 9.32 1.04 -14.66
N VAL A 129 9.14 0.75 -13.37
CA VAL A 129 10.01 1.27 -12.33
C VAL A 129 11.17 0.34 -12.02
N ASN A 130 12.30 0.90 -12.27
CA ASN A 130 13.62 0.72 -11.68
C ASN A 130 13.91 -0.62 -11.00
N LYS A 131 14.78 -1.39 -11.63
CA LYS A 131 15.36 -2.63 -11.10
C LYS A 131 16.04 -2.49 -9.72
N ARG A 132 16.09 -1.27 -9.14
CA ARG A 132 16.79 -0.94 -7.89
C ARG A 132 15.88 -0.43 -6.76
N GLY A 133 14.57 -0.26 -6.99
CA GLY A 133 13.63 0.18 -5.97
C GLY A 133 13.11 -0.97 -5.10
N GLN A 134 12.83 -0.70 -3.84
CA GLN A 134 12.19 -1.60 -2.89
C GLN A 134 10.86 -1.00 -2.46
N PHE A 135 9.80 -1.81 -2.49
CA PHE A 135 8.49 -1.46 -1.95
C PHE A 135 8.08 -2.52 -0.94
N ASP A 136 7.85 -2.08 0.29
CA ASP A 136 7.41 -2.93 1.39
C ASP A 136 6.05 -2.44 1.91
N LEU A 137 5.05 -3.29 1.88
CA LEU A 137 3.86 -3.15 2.69
C LEU A 137 3.98 -4.14 3.85
N ALA A 138 4.00 -3.63 5.06
CA ALA A 138 4.27 -4.39 6.26
C ALA A 138 3.14 -4.28 7.28
N CYS A 139 3.05 -5.26 8.16
CA CYS A 139 2.28 -5.21 9.40
C CYS A 139 3.16 -5.71 10.55
N ASP A 140 2.59 -5.87 11.74
CA ASP A 140 3.35 -6.33 12.91
C ASP A 140 3.99 -7.71 12.68
N ASN A 141 3.34 -8.60 11.95
CA ASN A 141 3.71 -10.01 11.81
C ASN A 141 4.24 -10.39 10.41
N ALA A 142 4.17 -9.48 9.44
CA ALA A 142 4.63 -9.78 8.07
C ALA A 142 5.16 -8.54 7.35
N VAL A 143 6.10 -8.78 6.44
CA VAL A 143 6.58 -7.81 5.45
C VAL A 143 6.40 -8.41 4.07
N ALA A 144 5.68 -7.71 3.20
CA ALA A 144 5.51 -8.07 1.79
C ALA A 144 6.40 -7.16 0.94
N GLY A 145 7.55 -7.68 0.55
CA GLY A 145 8.49 -7.01 -0.34
C GLY A 145 8.25 -7.39 -1.81
N VAL A 146 8.18 -6.40 -2.71
CA VAL A 146 7.71 -6.65 -4.08
C VAL A 146 8.45 -5.88 -5.15
N ARG A 147 8.30 -6.37 -6.38
CA ARG A 147 8.75 -5.73 -7.61
C ARG A 147 7.71 -5.93 -8.72
N GLY A 148 7.09 -4.84 -9.22
CA GLY A 148 6.20 -4.90 -10.37
C GLY A 148 5.03 -5.86 -10.19
N THR A 149 4.27 -5.71 -9.12
CA THR A 149 3.31 -6.69 -8.61
C THR A 149 1.98 -6.01 -8.33
N VAL A 150 0.87 -6.72 -8.54
CA VAL A 150 -0.45 -6.35 -8.04
C VAL A 150 -0.83 -7.32 -6.93
N TYR A 151 -1.03 -6.80 -5.73
CA TYR A 151 -1.37 -7.62 -4.57
C TYR A 151 -2.17 -6.84 -3.52
N ARG A 152 -2.81 -7.55 -2.63
CA ARG A 152 -3.44 -6.98 -1.45
C ARG A 152 -2.93 -7.58 -0.15
N MET A 153 -2.99 -6.81 0.91
CA MET A 153 -2.75 -7.22 2.28
C MET A 153 -3.93 -6.80 3.15
N ASN A 154 -4.50 -7.76 3.86
CA ASN A 154 -5.48 -7.51 4.91
C ASN A 154 -4.81 -7.75 6.26
N VAL A 155 -5.00 -6.84 7.19
CA VAL A 155 -4.54 -6.96 8.59
C VAL A 155 -5.75 -6.86 9.48
N GLU A 156 -5.99 -7.92 10.23
CA GLU A 156 -7.15 -8.05 11.11
C GLU A 156 -6.88 -7.45 12.51
N GLY A 157 -7.93 -7.30 13.31
CA GLY A 157 -7.83 -6.75 14.66
C GLY A 157 -7.00 -7.60 15.62
N ASP A 158 -6.91 -8.90 15.38
CA ASP A 158 -6.05 -9.84 16.12
C ASP A 158 -4.59 -9.84 15.62
N LYS A 159 -4.29 -8.96 14.63
CA LYS A 159 -2.98 -8.84 13.96
C LYS A 159 -2.64 -9.98 13.00
N SER A 160 -3.54 -10.92 12.76
CA SER A 160 -3.36 -11.87 11.65
C SER A 160 -3.36 -11.11 10.32
N ALA A 161 -2.65 -11.64 9.33
CA ALA A 161 -2.56 -11.03 8.00
C ALA A 161 -2.89 -12.05 6.91
N LEU A 162 -3.53 -11.55 5.83
CA LEU A 162 -3.77 -12.31 4.60
C LEU A 162 -3.19 -11.52 3.44
N ILE A 163 -2.28 -12.15 2.68
CA ILE A 163 -1.68 -11.57 1.48
C ILE A 163 -2.14 -12.38 0.28
N ARG A 164 -2.66 -11.71 -0.75
CA ARG A 164 -3.09 -12.29 -2.03
C ARG A 164 -2.41 -11.58 -3.19
N VAL A 165 -1.82 -12.35 -4.09
CA VAL A 165 -1.10 -11.84 -5.26
C VAL A 165 -1.93 -12.08 -6.52
N TYR A 166 -2.23 -11.03 -7.28
CA TYR A 166 -2.95 -11.12 -8.55
C TYR A 166 -2.00 -11.17 -9.74
N GLU A 167 -0.92 -10.37 -9.69
CA GLU A 167 0.10 -10.35 -10.73
C GLU A 167 1.49 -10.30 -10.11
N GLY A 168 2.47 -10.98 -10.75
CA GLY A 168 3.86 -10.97 -10.33
C GLY A 168 4.17 -11.91 -9.18
N GLN A 169 5.06 -11.49 -8.29
CA GLN A 169 5.52 -12.27 -7.14
C GLN A 169 5.78 -11.37 -5.94
N VAL A 170 5.51 -11.88 -4.76
CA VAL A 170 5.72 -11.20 -3.48
C VAL A 170 6.63 -12.06 -2.61
N ALA A 171 7.70 -11.47 -2.09
CA ALA A 171 8.49 -12.09 -1.03
C ALA A 171 7.86 -11.71 0.32
N VAL A 172 7.29 -12.68 1.01
CA VAL A 172 6.71 -12.50 2.34
C VAL A 172 7.66 -13.04 3.37
N SER A 173 7.98 -12.22 4.37
CA SER A 173 8.82 -12.61 5.51
C SER A 173 8.15 -12.27 6.83
N GLY A 174 8.58 -12.88 7.91
CA GLY A 174 8.13 -12.54 9.26
C GLY A 174 8.35 -11.08 9.60
N GLY A 175 7.43 -10.49 10.33
CA GLY A 175 7.53 -9.09 10.80
C GLY A 175 8.73 -8.88 11.73
N VAL A 176 9.21 -7.64 11.78
CA VAL A 176 10.31 -7.26 12.68
C VAL A 176 9.80 -7.26 14.11
N LYS A 177 10.37 -8.10 14.97
CA LYS A 177 10.02 -8.10 16.38
C LYS A 177 10.43 -6.80 17.10
N ASP A 178 9.74 -6.50 18.18
CA ASP A 178 9.76 -5.27 18.99
C ASP A 178 11.14 -4.67 19.33
N GLU A 179 12.23 -5.42 19.28
CA GLU A 179 13.56 -4.89 19.63
C GLU A 179 14.11 -3.89 18.60
N ALA A 180 13.86 -4.14 17.30
CA ALA A 180 14.19 -3.16 16.26
C ALA A 180 13.22 -1.96 16.25
N ARG A 181 12.00 -2.16 16.75
CA ARG A 181 10.98 -1.11 16.89
C ARG A 181 11.34 -0.10 17.99
N LYS A 182 11.95 -0.55 19.08
CA LYS A 182 12.42 0.34 20.16
C LYS A 182 13.55 1.26 19.73
N GLN A 183 14.38 0.84 18.76
CA GLN A 183 15.44 1.68 18.19
C GLN A 183 14.93 2.79 17.25
N VAL A 184 13.76 2.60 16.64
CA VAL A 184 13.19 3.58 15.68
C VAL A 184 12.34 4.64 16.38
N PHE A 185 11.84 4.39 17.60
CA PHE A 185 10.88 5.25 18.31
C PHE A 185 11.32 5.71 19.72
N GLY A 186 12.54 5.37 20.14
CA GLY A 186 13.10 5.84 21.42
C GLY A 186 13.82 7.19 21.28
N PRO A 187 13.90 8.00 22.36
CA PRO A 187 14.76 9.18 22.37
C PRO A 187 16.23 8.76 22.14
N PRO A 188 17.07 9.61 21.51
CA PRO A 188 18.46 9.27 21.24
C PRO A 188 19.17 8.90 22.55
N GLN A 189 19.62 7.65 22.64
CA GLN A 189 20.41 7.19 23.79
C GLN A 189 21.86 7.68 23.62
N LYS A 190 22.41 8.28 24.68
CA LYS A 190 23.84 8.58 24.77
C LYS A 190 24.64 7.30 24.55
N THR A 191 25.51 7.32 23.58
CA THR A 191 26.46 6.24 23.29
C THR A 191 27.42 6.08 24.47
N GLU A 192 27.24 5.03 25.26
CA GLU A 192 28.29 4.52 26.15
C GLU A 192 29.31 3.74 25.31
N GLY A 193 30.59 3.84 25.68
CA GLY A 193 31.70 3.22 24.96
C GLY A 193 31.60 1.69 24.83
N PRO A 194 32.47 1.05 24.02
CA PRO A 194 32.36 -0.34 23.64
C PRO A 194 32.36 -1.29 24.86
N LYS A 195 31.25 -2.00 25.04
CA LYS A 195 31.16 -3.12 25.99
C LYS A 195 31.56 -4.44 25.30
N PRO A 196 32.17 -5.39 26.02
CA PRO A 196 32.56 -6.68 25.47
C PRO A 196 31.37 -7.39 24.81
N VAL A 197 31.55 -7.83 23.56
CA VAL A 197 30.53 -8.54 22.80
C VAL A 197 30.31 -9.91 23.44
N PRO A 198 29.10 -10.27 23.91
CA PRO A 198 28.80 -11.65 24.31
C PRO A 198 28.93 -12.55 23.08
N GLY A 199 29.49 -13.74 23.24
CA GLY A 199 29.60 -14.73 22.19
C GLY A 199 28.23 -15.06 21.54
N PRO A 200 28.22 -15.75 20.37
CA PRO A 200 27.04 -15.94 19.56
C PRO A 200 25.91 -16.58 20.37
N LYS A 201 24.86 -15.79 20.65
CA LYS A 201 23.61 -16.33 21.19
C LYS A 201 22.94 -17.14 20.09
N LYS A 202 22.48 -18.35 20.43
CA LYS A 202 21.63 -19.15 19.53
C LYS A 202 20.50 -18.25 19.01
N VAL A 203 20.48 -18.05 17.70
CA VAL A 203 19.41 -17.33 16.99
C VAL A 203 18.18 -18.24 17.05
N THR A 204 17.31 -17.99 17.99
CA THR A 204 16.03 -18.70 18.11
C THR A 204 14.96 -17.88 17.46
N MET A 205 15.00 -17.83 16.12
CA MET A 205 13.85 -17.63 15.21
C MET A 205 14.37 -17.78 13.78
N GLU A 206 13.86 -18.79 13.10
CA GLU A 206 14.01 -18.92 11.67
C GLU A 206 13.40 -17.68 11.03
N GLU A 207 14.23 -16.84 10.42
CA GLU A 207 13.78 -15.80 9.48
C GLU A 207 13.23 -16.55 8.26
N TRP A 208 11.91 -16.81 8.27
CA TRP A 208 11.27 -17.43 7.12
C TRP A 208 11.01 -16.38 6.04
N THR A 209 11.26 -16.76 4.81
CA THR A 209 10.84 -15.99 3.63
C THR A 209 10.15 -16.94 2.65
N VAL A 210 8.96 -16.59 2.24
CA VAL A 210 8.14 -17.37 1.29
C VAL A 210 7.85 -16.53 0.06
N ILE A 211 8.05 -17.10 -1.12
CA ILE A 211 7.69 -16.46 -2.38
C ILE A 211 6.27 -16.86 -2.76
N ILE A 212 5.39 -15.89 -2.86
CA ILE A 212 4.01 -16.04 -3.28
C ILE A 212 3.90 -15.59 -4.73
N LYS A 213 3.36 -16.45 -5.59
CA LYS A 213 3.18 -16.19 -7.02
C LYS A 213 1.79 -15.67 -7.33
N ALA A 214 1.59 -15.22 -8.56
CA ALA A 214 0.27 -14.83 -9.05
C ALA A 214 -0.77 -15.92 -8.78
N MET A 215 -1.95 -15.51 -8.35
CA MET A 215 -3.10 -16.32 -7.93
C MET A 215 -2.84 -17.21 -6.70
N GLN A 216 -1.82 -16.85 -5.90
CA GLN A 216 -1.55 -17.49 -4.61
C GLN A 216 -1.78 -16.54 -3.44
N GLN A 217 -2.10 -17.13 -2.30
CA GLN A 217 -2.28 -16.44 -1.04
C GLN A 217 -1.51 -17.11 0.08
N ILE A 218 -1.19 -16.33 1.12
CA ILE A 218 -0.63 -16.80 2.37
C ILE A 218 -1.35 -16.11 3.53
N ARG A 219 -1.64 -16.88 4.57
CA ARG A 219 -2.11 -16.35 5.85
C ARG A 219 -0.97 -16.39 6.86
N ILE A 220 -0.85 -15.34 7.63
CA ILE A 220 0.05 -15.26 8.78
C ILE A 220 -0.82 -15.11 10.00
N ALA A 221 -0.70 -16.03 10.95
CA ALA A 221 -1.45 -16.01 12.20
C ALA A 221 -1.01 -14.86 13.13
N SER A 222 -1.79 -14.57 14.14
CA SER A 222 -1.52 -13.51 15.11
C SER A 222 -0.21 -13.68 15.88
N ASP A 223 0.28 -14.91 16.01
CA ASP A 223 1.57 -15.26 16.62
C ASP A 223 2.77 -15.14 15.66
N GLY A 224 2.50 -14.80 14.39
CA GLY A 224 3.51 -14.65 13.34
C GLY A 224 3.84 -15.94 12.58
N VAL A 225 3.12 -17.04 12.84
CA VAL A 225 3.30 -18.30 12.09
C VAL A 225 2.65 -18.17 10.73
N ALA A 226 3.41 -18.46 9.68
CA ALA A 226 2.93 -18.47 8.30
C ALA A 226 2.35 -19.83 7.95
N GLU A 227 1.16 -19.84 7.34
CA GLU A 227 0.60 -21.03 6.70
C GLU A 227 1.33 -21.32 5.38
N ASN A 228 1.16 -22.53 4.84
CA ASN A 228 1.64 -22.81 3.49
C ASN A 228 0.86 -22.00 2.45
N PRO A 229 1.53 -21.46 1.42
CA PRO A 229 0.85 -20.82 0.32
C PRO A 229 -0.16 -21.74 -0.33
N ARG A 230 -1.31 -21.19 -0.71
CA ARG A 230 -2.34 -21.92 -1.45
C ARG A 230 -2.87 -21.06 -2.59
N ASP A 231 -3.34 -21.70 -3.63
CA ASP A 231 -4.00 -21.02 -4.73
C ASP A 231 -5.36 -20.45 -4.27
N PHE A 232 -5.81 -19.40 -4.93
CA PHE A 232 -7.16 -18.85 -4.81
C PHE A 232 -7.70 -18.53 -6.21
N THR A 233 -8.99 -18.43 -6.32
CA THR A 233 -9.67 -18.02 -7.55
C THR A 233 -10.19 -16.59 -7.42
N GLU A 234 -10.34 -15.88 -8.56
CA GLU A 234 -10.96 -14.55 -8.55
C GLU A 234 -12.38 -14.55 -7.98
N GLN A 235 -13.09 -15.65 -8.13
CA GLN A 235 -14.46 -15.81 -7.63
C GLN A 235 -14.49 -15.92 -6.10
N GLU A 236 -13.52 -16.61 -5.50
CA GLU A 236 -13.38 -16.69 -4.03
C GLU A 236 -12.99 -15.37 -3.39
N ASP A 237 -12.36 -14.48 -4.16
CA ASP A 237 -11.87 -13.20 -3.65
C ASP A 237 -12.69 -11.99 -4.11
N ARG A 238 -13.86 -12.24 -4.69
CA ARG A 238 -14.69 -11.18 -5.24
C ARG A 238 -15.48 -10.46 -4.15
N ASP A 239 -15.22 -9.19 -3.97
CA ASP A 239 -16.01 -8.26 -3.17
C ASP A 239 -16.00 -6.85 -3.81
N GLU A 240 -16.81 -5.93 -3.32
CA GLU A 240 -16.89 -4.55 -3.82
C GLU A 240 -15.54 -3.83 -3.78
N TRP A 241 -14.69 -4.12 -2.80
CA TRP A 241 -13.36 -3.52 -2.67
C TRP A 241 -12.42 -4.03 -3.77
N VAL A 242 -12.42 -5.33 -4.03
CA VAL A 242 -11.62 -5.97 -5.09
C VAL A 242 -12.06 -5.48 -6.47
N ASP A 243 -13.37 -5.48 -6.74
CA ASP A 243 -13.92 -5.02 -8.02
C ASP A 243 -13.56 -3.53 -8.26
N TRP A 244 -13.67 -2.70 -7.23
CA TRP A 244 -13.27 -1.29 -7.32
C TRP A 244 -11.78 -1.13 -7.62
N ASN A 245 -10.89 -1.88 -6.96
CA ASN A 245 -9.46 -1.81 -7.21
C ASN A 245 -9.09 -2.25 -8.63
N LYS A 246 -9.67 -3.35 -9.13
CA LYS A 246 -9.46 -3.82 -10.52
C LYS A 246 -9.89 -2.77 -11.54
N LEU A 247 -11.01 -2.07 -11.29
CA LEU A 247 -11.45 -0.97 -12.14
C LEU A 247 -10.42 0.17 -12.13
N GLN A 248 -9.94 0.59 -10.94
CA GLN A 248 -8.94 1.64 -10.83
C GLN A 248 -7.60 1.25 -11.50
N ASP A 249 -7.22 -0.02 -11.42
CA ASP A 249 -6.01 -0.53 -12.07
C ASP A 249 -6.14 -0.49 -13.61
N SER A 250 -7.31 -0.81 -14.15
CA SER A 250 -7.57 -0.72 -15.59
C SER A 250 -7.53 0.73 -16.09
N GLU A 251 -8.08 1.68 -15.32
CA GLU A 251 -8.01 3.11 -15.61
C GLU A 251 -6.55 3.61 -15.59
N LEU A 252 -5.78 3.24 -14.55
CA LEU A 252 -4.38 3.64 -14.42
C LEU A 252 -3.54 3.10 -15.60
N LYS A 253 -3.77 1.87 -16.01
CA LYS A 253 -3.10 1.26 -17.15
C LYS A 253 -3.38 2.02 -18.45
N SER A 254 -4.63 2.39 -18.70
CA SER A 254 -5.02 3.15 -19.91
C SER A 254 -4.43 4.56 -19.96
N MET A 255 -3.95 5.10 -18.84
CA MET A 255 -3.31 6.41 -18.76
C MET A 255 -1.80 6.35 -19.00
N THR A 256 -1.19 5.17 -18.83
CA THR A 256 0.25 4.98 -18.91
C THR A 256 0.71 4.29 -20.20
N GLU A 257 -0.22 3.77 -21.00
CA GLU A 257 -0.03 3.27 -22.38
C GLU A 257 -0.27 4.38 -23.39
#